data_052acaabbea37dda6b3a04c26aa28107
#
_entry.id   052acaabbea37dda6b3a04c26aa28107
#
_cell.length_a   1.000
_cell.length_b   1.000
_cell.length_c   1.000
_cell.angle_alpha   90.00
_cell.angle_beta   90.00
_cell.angle_gamma   90.00
#
_symmetry.space_group_name_H-M   'P 1'
#
loop_
_entity.id
_entity.type
_entity.pdbx_description
1 polymer ?
#
loop_
_entity_poly.entity_id
_entity_poly.type
_entity_poly.pdbx_seq_one_letter_code
_entity_poly.pdbx_strand_id
1 'polypeptide(L)'
;MITEGVVSFSNLTRTEQYNGQDTGKYSIVILMEQEEADKLSEEGVILREYKNQPQRKFTTKFEGFKVVNAEGDSVSKDIPWGSKVRILHYTGKPHPTYGTPTYFKKIKVLEYADAEGMDGSEEEEDF
;
A
#
# COMPACT_ATOMS: atom_id res chain seq x y z
N MET A 1 2.75 0.92 14.38
CA MET A 1 1.66 -0.03 14.06
C MET A 1 2.04 -0.88 12.85
N ILE A 2 1.44 -2.04 12.74
CA ILE A 2 1.65 -2.94 11.59
C ILE A 2 0.29 -3.34 11.05
N THR A 3 0.13 -3.24 9.73
CA THR A 3 -1.09 -3.65 9.04
C THR A 3 -0.72 -4.55 7.87
N GLU A 4 -1.45 -5.64 7.71
CA GLU A 4 -1.25 -6.57 6.60
C GLU A 4 -2.42 -6.48 5.63
N GLY A 5 -2.12 -6.66 4.35
CA GLY A 5 -3.16 -6.62 3.33
C GLY A 5 -2.61 -6.99 1.97
N VAL A 6 -3.46 -6.79 0.97
CA VAL A 6 -3.16 -7.12 -0.41
C VAL A 6 -3.06 -5.83 -1.21
N VAL A 7 -1.99 -5.68 -1.97
CA VAL A 7 -1.76 -4.45 -2.74
C VAL A 7 -2.81 -4.27 -3.82
N SER A 8 -3.42 -3.10 -3.82
CA SER A 8 -4.31 -2.67 -4.89
C SER A 8 -3.57 -1.74 -5.85
N PHE A 9 -2.66 -0.94 -5.31
CA PHE A 9 -1.90 0.01 -6.12
C PHE A 9 -0.67 0.44 -5.32
N SER A 10 0.46 0.63 -5.99
CA SER A 10 1.64 1.19 -5.33
C SER A 10 2.32 2.22 -6.24
N ASN A 11 2.91 3.23 -5.62
CA ASN A 11 3.63 4.29 -6.29
C ASN A 11 4.85 4.60 -5.44
N LEU A 12 5.83 3.68 -5.49
CA LEU A 12 6.96 3.65 -4.57
C LEU A 12 8.28 4.05 -5.23
N THR A 13 8.32 4.08 -6.55
CA THR A 13 9.53 4.42 -7.29
C THR A 13 9.60 5.90 -7.65
N ARG A 14 8.48 6.58 -7.56
CA ARG A 14 8.41 8.02 -7.79
C ARG A 14 7.20 8.58 -7.02
N THR A 15 7.20 9.88 -6.81
CA THR A 15 6.11 10.53 -6.09
C THR A 15 4.86 10.60 -6.95
N GLU A 16 3.70 10.61 -6.29
CA GLU A 16 2.44 10.62 -7.02
C GLU A 16 2.14 12.03 -7.56
N GLN A 17 1.43 12.05 -8.68
CA GLN A 17 1.02 13.27 -9.34
C GLN A 17 -0.47 13.51 -9.11
N TYR A 18 -0.84 14.75 -8.94
CA TYR A 18 -2.25 15.13 -8.80
C TYR A 18 -2.49 16.39 -9.60
N ASN A 19 -3.39 16.33 -10.57
CA ASN A 19 -3.68 17.47 -11.47
C ASN A 19 -2.41 18.04 -12.11
N GLY A 20 -1.50 17.15 -12.52
CA GLY A 20 -0.26 17.56 -13.16
C GLY A 20 0.80 18.07 -12.22
N GLN A 21 0.54 18.07 -10.91
CA GLN A 21 1.51 18.55 -9.92
C GLN A 21 2.02 17.40 -9.06
N ASP A 22 3.30 17.46 -8.74
CA ASP A 22 3.93 16.47 -7.87
C ASP A 22 3.50 16.73 -6.42
N THR A 23 2.91 15.72 -5.79
CA THR A 23 2.47 15.85 -4.40
C THR A 23 3.63 15.70 -3.42
N GLY A 24 4.79 15.22 -3.87
CA GLY A 24 5.92 14.94 -3.00
C GLY A 24 5.72 13.70 -2.14
N LYS A 25 4.74 12.87 -2.44
CA LYS A 25 4.39 11.70 -1.62
C LYS A 25 4.53 10.41 -2.40
N TYR A 26 5.05 9.39 -1.72
CA TYR A 26 4.98 8.00 -2.18
C TYR A 26 3.75 7.38 -1.54
N SER A 27 3.18 6.38 -2.18
CA SER A 27 1.92 5.82 -1.68
C SER A 27 1.80 4.33 -1.97
N ILE A 28 1.01 3.67 -1.13
CA ILE A 28 0.60 2.30 -1.36
C ILE A 28 -0.84 2.16 -0.87
N VAL A 29 -1.67 1.51 -1.67
CA VAL A 29 -3.07 1.26 -1.32
C VAL A 29 -3.23 -0.24 -1.15
N ILE A 30 -3.80 -0.65 -0.02
CA ILE A 30 -4.02 -2.07 0.25
C ILE A 30 -5.48 -2.34 0.59
N LEU A 31 -5.91 -3.54 0.26
CA LEU A 31 -7.16 -4.11 0.72
C LEU A 31 -6.84 -4.97 1.93
N MET A 32 -7.70 -4.98 2.93
CA MET A 32 -7.40 -5.66 4.18
C MET A 32 -8.60 -6.41 4.71
N GLU A 33 -8.34 -7.35 5.62
CA GLU A 33 -9.38 -8.06 6.33
C GLU A 33 -10.04 -7.13 7.34
N GLN A 34 -11.26 -7.46 7.75
CA GLN A 34 -12.01 -6.62 8.66
C GLN A 34 -11.28 -6.39 9.99
N GLU A 35 -10.55 -7.40 10.47
CA GLU A 35 -9.80 -7.28 11.71
C GLU A 35 -8.74 -6.19 11.64
N GLU A 36 -8.04 -6.10 10.50
CA GLU A 36 -7.05 -5.04 10.30
C GLU A 36 -7.72 -3.68 10.19
N ALA A 37 -8.86 -3.64 9.49
CA ALA A 37 -9.62 -2.40 9.34
C ALA A 37 -10.12 -1.89 10.70
N ASP A 38 -10.57 -2.79 11.56
CA ASP A 38 -11.05 -2.42 12.88
C ASP A 38 -9.96 -1.77 13.74
N LYS A 39 -8.74 -2.30 13.65
CA LYS A 39 -7.61 -1.72 14.39
C LYS A 39 -7.33 -0.28 13.94
N LEU A 40 -7.40 -0.04 12.64
CA LEU A 40 -7.20 1.31 12.12
C LEU A 40 -8.35 2.24 12.49
N SER A 41 -9.58 1.74 12.46
CA SER A 41 -10.75 2.52 12.86
C SER A 41 -10.64 2.98 14.30
N GLU A 42 -10.09 2.15 15.18
CA GLU A 42 -9.89 2.51 16.58
C GLU A 42 -8.94 3.68 16.74
N GLU A 43 -8.05 3.89 15.77
CA GLU A 43 -7.11 5.02 15.78
C GLU A 43 -7.68 6.25 15.09
N GLY A 44 -8.94 6.22 14.68
CA GLY A 44 -9.57 7.34 13.99
C GLY A 44 -9.34 7.38 12.49
N VAL A 45 -8.79 6.31 11.93
CA VAL A 45 -8.55 6.22 10.49
C VAL A 45 -9.87 5.97 9.76
N ILE A 46 -10.13 6.77 8.72
CA ILE A 46 -11.31 6.59 7.89
C ILE A 46 -10.96 5.64 6.77
N LEU A 47 -11.75 4.58 6.63
CA LEU A 47 -11.50 3.54 5.64
C LEU A 47 -12.50 3.67 4.49
N ARG A 48 -12.03 3.30 3.31
CA ARG A 48 -12.89 3.19 2.14
C ARG A 48 -13.13 1.72 1.86
N GLU A 49 -14.03 1.45 0.93
CA GLU A 49 -14.30 0.08 0.53
C GLU A 49 -14.14 -0.05 -0.97
N TYR A 50 -13.62 -1.20 -1.38
CA TYR A 50 -13.53 -1.58 -2.77
C TYR A 50 -14.05 -3.00 -2.88
N LYS A 51 -15.15 -3.18 -3.61
CA LYS A 51 -15.81 -4.48 -3.77
C LYS A 51 -16.08 -5.14 -2.41
N ASN A 52 -16.62 -4.35 -1.48
CA ASN A 52 -17.01 -4.79 -0.14
C ASN A 52 -15.83 -5.17 0.76
N GLN A 53 -14.63 -4.75 0.41
CA GLN A 53 -13.45 -5.01 1.21
C GLN A 53 -12.83 -3.69 1.66
N PRO A 54 -12.46 -3.56 2.95
CA PRO A 54 -11.84 -2.32 3.43
C PRO A 54 -10.54 -2.01 2.71
N GLN A 55 -10.34 -0.74 2.43
CA GLN A 55 -9.19 -0.25 1.67
C GLN A 55 -8.61 0.95 2.36
N ARG A 56 -7.27 1.06 2.39
CA ARG A 56 -6.61 2.24 2.93
C ARG A 56 -5.36 2.57 2.14
N LYS A 57 -5.15 3.87 1.94
CA LYS A 57 -3.96 4.41 1.32
C LYS A 57 -2.99 4.87 2.40
N PHE A 58 -1.75 4.41 2.33
CA PHE A 58 -0.67 4.85 3.20
C PHE A 58 0.28 5.69 2.37
N THR A 59 0.78 6.77 2.94
CA THR A 59 1.67 7.70 2.22
C THR A 59 2.91 7.99 3.02
N THR A 60 3.94 8.54 2.36
CA THR A 60 5.08 9.12 3.04
C THR A 60 5.75 10.15 2.13
N LYS A 61 6.28 11.19 2.74
CA LYS A 61 7.14 12.15 2.05
C LYS A 61 8.62 11.82 2.25
N PHE A 62 8.91 10.87 3.13
CA PHE A 62 10.27 10.51 3.49
C PHE A 62 10.85 9.51 2.50
N GLU A 63 11.87 9.93 1.77
CA GLU A 63 12.49 9.08 0.75
C GLU A 63 13.28 7.91 1.32
N GLY A 64 13.57 7.95 2.62
CA GLY A 64 14.33 6.88 3.26
C GLY A 64 13.51 5.68 3.70
N PHE A 65 12.24 5.60 3.28
CA PHE A 65 11.45 4.41 3.60
C PHE A 65 12.06 3.19 2.92
N LYS A 66 11.80 2.01 3.49
CA LYS A 66 12.37 0.77 2.98
C LYS A 66 11.30 -0.18 2.49
N VAL A 67 11.60 -0.84 1.37
CA VAL A 67 10.77 -1.92 0.85
C VAL A 67 11.66 -3.15 0.78
N VAL A 68 11.25 -4.22 1.44
CA VAL A 68 12.03 -5.47 1.46
C VAL A 68 11.13 -6.64 1.06
N ASN A 69 11.76 -7.72 0.61
CA ASN A 69 11.03 -8.95 0.30
C ASN A 69 10.92 -9.82 1.56
N ALA A 70 10.37 -11.02 1.43
CA ALA A 70 10.17 -11.91 2.58
C ALA A 70 11.49 -12.32 3.23
N GLU A 71 12.58 -12.32 2.47
CA GLU A 71 13.91 -12.65 2.97
C GLU A 71 14.64 -11.46 3.57
N GLY A 72 14.04 -10.27 3.48
CA GLY A 72 14.65 -9.06 4.03
C GLY A 72 15.54 -8.29 3.07
N ASP A 73 15.60 -8.71 1.81
CA ASP A 73 16.41 -8.02 0.80
C ASP A 73 15.65 -6.81 0.25
N SER A 74 16.39 -5.75 -0.05
CA SER A 74 15.80 -4.51 -0.58
C SER A 74 15.18 -4.72 -1.95
N VAL A 75 14.04 -4.07 -2.15
CA VAL A 75 13.29 -4.09 -3.41
C VAL A 75 13.18 -2.67 -3.91
N SER A 76 13.52 -2.44 -5.18
CA SER A 76 13.52 -1.09 -5.76
C SER A 76 12.48 -0.89 -6.85
N LYS A 77 11.40 -1.67 -6.81
CA LYS A 77 10.32 -1.59 -7.80
C LYS A 77 8.99 -1.36 -7.09
N ASP A 78 8.00 -0.92 -7.87
CA ASP A 78 6.63 -0.93 -7.37
C ASP A 78 6.18 -2.36 -7.16
N ILE A 79 5.25 -2.53 -6.24
CA ILE A 79 4.77 -3.85 -5.85
C ILE A 79 3.54 -4.19 -6.69
N PRO A 80 3.52 -5.35 -7.35
CA PRO A 80 2.38 -5.71 -8.22
C PRO A 80 1.07 -5.82 -7.45
N TRP A 81 -0.01 -5.48 -8.13
CA TRP A 81 -1.36 -5.70 -7.64
C TRP A 81 -1.55 -7.16 -7.24
N GLY A 82 -2.17 -7.37 -6.09
CA GLY A 82 -2.42 -8.73 -5.58
C GLY A 82 -1.35 -9.28 -4.66
N SER A 83 -0.22 -8.59 -4.54
CA SER A 83 0.85 -9.03 -3.63
C SER A 83 0.41 -8.84 -2.18
N LYS A 84 0.86 -9.75 -1.31
CA LYS A 84 0.60 -9.61 0.13
C LYS A 84 1.74 -8.85 0.77
N VAL A 85 1.39 -7.86 1.59
CA VAL A 85 2.39 -7.00 2.23
C VAL A 85 2.08 -6.81 3.69
N ARG A 86 3.13 -6.44 4.42
CA ARG A 86 3.05 -5.99 5.81
C ARG A 86 3.62 -4.59 5.85
N ILE A 87 2.85 -3.64 6.36
CA ILE A 87 3.24 -2.24 6.38
C ILE A 87 3.49 -1.80 7.81
N LEU A 88 4.71 -1.31 8.06
CA LEU A 88 5.03 -0.66 9.32
C LEU A 88 4.71 0.82 9.14
N HIS A 89 3.79 1.33 9.95
CA HIS A 89 3.30 2.69 9.79
C HIS A 89 3.05 3.35 11.13
N TYR A 90 2.79 4.65 11.06
CA TYR A 90 2.37 5.42 12.22
C TYR A 90 1.24 6.35 11.78
N THR A 91 0.46 6.80 12.77
CA THR A 91 -0.61 7.74 12.52
C THR A 91 -0.13 9.15 12.79
N GLY A 92 -0.68 10.09 12.03
CA GLY A 92 -0.40 11.50 12.24
C GLY A 92 -1.45 12.14 13.12
N LYS A 93 -1.46 13.47 13.15
CA LYS A 93 -2.41 14.23 13.94
C LYS A 93 -3.81 14.12 13.32
N PRO A 94 -4.83 13.75 14.10
CA PRO A 94 -6.18 13.63 13.55
C PRO A 94 -6.69 14.94 12.98
N HIS A 95 -7.38 14.84 11.85
CA HIS A 95 -8.02 15.98 11.19
C HIS A 95 -9.53 15.84 11.34
N PRO A 96 -10.26 16.93 11.67
CA PRO A 96 -11.71 16.83 11.90
C PRO A 96 -12.50 16.36 10.69
N THR A 97 -12.02 16.63 9.46
CA THR A 97 -12.73 16.25 8.25
C THR A 97 -12.20 14.95 7.64
N TYR A 98 -10.86 14.79 7.64
CA TYR A 98 -10.22 13.69 6.92
C TYR A 98 -9.81 12.53 7.81
N GLY A 99 -10.01 12.65 9.12
CA GLY A 99 -9.64 11.60 10.05
C GLY A 99 -8.15 11.56 10.33
N THR A 100 -7.68 10.42 10.81
CA THR A 100 -6.28 10.23 11.17
C THR A 100 -5.49 9.79 9.96
N PRO A 101 -4.44 10.53 9.56
CA PRO A 101 -3.62 10.11 8.42
C PRO A 101 -2.71 8.94 8.79
N THR A 102 -2.33 8.16 7.79
CA THR A 102 -1.46 7.00 7.98
C THR A 102 -0.23 7.17 7.10
N TYR A 103 0.95 7.10 7.73
CA TYR A 103 2.24 7.27 7.05
C TYR A 103 3.05 6.00 7.21
N PHE A 104 3.63 5.49 6.12
CA PHE A 104 4.39 4.26 6.20
C PHE A 104 5.89 4.55 6.32
N LYS A 105 6.60 3.63 6.98
CA LYS A 105 8.06 3.69 7.14
C LYS A 105 8.75 2.55 6.43
N LYS A 106 8.09 1.39 6.37
CA LYS A 106 8.69 0.18 5.81
C LYS A 106 7.59 -0.71 5.29
N ILE A 107 7.85 -1.34 4.17
CA ILE A 107 6.93 -2.30 3.57
C ILE A 107 7.69 -3.61 3.39
N LYS A 108 7.12 -4.70 3.87
CA LYS A 108 7.68 -6.03 3.64
C LYS A 108 6.73 -6.79 2.74
N VAL A 109 7.23 -7.26 1.61
CA VAL A 109 6.43 -8.05 0.68
C VAL A 109 6.49 -9.49 1.16
N LEU A 110 5.36 -9.98 1.65
CA LEU A 110 5.28 -11.34 2.19
C LEU A 110 5.17 -12.37 1.07
N GLU A 111 4.43 -12.02 0.03
CA GLU A 111 4.20 -12.89 -1.10
C GLU A 111 3.91 -12.03 -2.32
N TYR A 112 4.72 -12.18 -3.36
CA TYR A 112 4.49 -11.45 -4.61
C TYR A 112 3.34 -12.08 -5.37
N ALA A 113 2.54 -11.23 -6.00
CA ALA A 113 1.54 -11.70 -6.94
C ALA A 113 2.29 -12.36 -8.11
N ASP A 114 1.67 -13.39 -8.67
CA ASP A 114 2.24 -14.09 -9.80
C ASP A 114 2.08 -13.25 -11.06
N ALA A 115 2.99 -12.30 -11.23
CA ALA A 115 2.95 -11.40 -12.38
C ALA A 115 3.17 -12.15 -13.68
N GLU A 116 3.92 -13.24 -13.64
CA GLU A 116 4.11 -14.06 -14.82
C GLU A 116 2.82 -14.73 -15.21
N GLY A 117 2.03 -15.09 -14.24
CA GLY A 117 0.72 -15.65 -14.51
C GLY A 117 -0.21 -14.64 -15.13
N MET A 118 0.07 -13.39 -14.94
CA MET A 118 -0.75 -12.34 -15.52
C MET A 118 -0.32 -11.97 -16.92
N ASP A 119 0.93 -12.10 -17.16
CA ASP A 119 1.41 -11.79 -18.49
C ASP A 119 1.41 -13.00 -19.36
N GLY A 120 1.51 -13.12 -18.67
CA GLY A 120 1.27 -13.87 -19.13
C GLY A 120 1.14 -14.03 -19.62
N SER A 121 1.24 -14.09 -19.59
CA SER A 121 0.87 -14.40 -19.79
C SER A 121 0.33 -14.24 -20.33
N GLU A 122 0.32 -14.16 -20.37
CA GLU A 122 -0.36 -14.25 -20.65
C GLU A 122 -0.76 -13.91 -21.39
N GLU A 123 -0.70 -13.81 -21.60
CA GLU A 123 -1.23 -13.77 -22.09
C GLU A 123 -1.25 -13.59 -22.96
N GLU A 124 -0.82 -13.74 -23.16
CA GLU A 124 -0.94 -13.94 -23.78
C GLU A 124 -1.17 -14.09 -24.52
N GLU A 125 -0.92 -14.32 -24.57
CA GLU A 125 -1.24 -14.85 -25.08
C GLU A 125 -1.87 -14.84 -25.71
N ASP A 126 -1.77 -14.75 -25.78
CA ASP A 126 -2.52 -14.98 -26.22
C ASP A 126 -2.98 -14.51 -26.97
N PHE A 127 -2.78 -14.32 -27.16
CA PHE A 127 -3.38 -14.12 -27.73
C PHE A 127 -3.57 -14.19 -28.43
#